data_ec75a1b3d9dbce5de0e0d6f689cde58b
#
_entry.id   ec75a1b3d9dbce5de0e0d6f689cde58b
#
_cell.length_a   1.000
_cell.length_b   1.000
_cell.length_c   1.000
_cell.angle_alpha   90.00
_cell.angle_beta   90.00
_cell.angle_gamma   90.00
#
_symmetry.space_group_name_H-M   'P 1'
#
loop_
_entity.id
_entity.type
_entity.pdbx_description
1 polymer ?
#
loop_
_entity_poly.entity_id
_entity_poly.type
_entity_poly.pdbx_seq_one_letter_code
_entity_poly.pdbx_strand_id
1 'polypeptide(L)'
;WIAGLPEEEQVINIFMELSALGIAQPLSSNILQFMKALPACAKEKGISFSTPSEIVTKFKSVDQVDVPYPMSWADEERDTSCWLGNVMQREAFNKLYSVAGRVHLCDDRRIKQDWDYLQASNNFRFMTTKKTGIWLNRGIYDSPYDAFTNYMNILGDFISRVDAVSYTHLRAHETK
;
A
#
# COMPACT_ATOMS: atom_id res chain seq x y z
N TRP A 1 -26.33 7.48 13.57
CA TRP A 1 -25.91 6.15 14.01
C TRP A 1 -24.78 6.23 15.04
N ILE A 2 -23.64 6.89 14.77
CA ILE A 2 -22.52 7.02 15.72
C ILE A 2 -22.97 7.66 17.04
N ALA A 3 -23.77 8.74 16.98
CA ALA A 3 -24.29 9.40 18.18
C ALA A 3 -25.29 8.57 18.97
N GLY A 4 -25.75 7.45 18.46
CA GLY A 4 -26.64 6.50 19.14
C GLY A 4 -25.94 5.25 19.66
N LEU A 5 -24.61 5.19 19.58
CA LEU A 5 -23.83 4.11 20.20
C LEU A 5 -23.80 4.27 21.73
N PRO A 6 -23.60 3.17 22.48
CA PRO A 6 -23.48 3.21 23.93
C PRO A 6 -22.33 4.14 24.38
N GLU A 7 -22.50 4.81 25.52
CA GLU A 7 -21.50 5.73 26.08
C GLU A 7 -20.18 5.02 26.46
N GLU A 8 -20.20 3.71 26.62
CA GLU A 8 -19.02 2.89 26.86
C GLU A 8 -18.07 2.84 25.66
N GLU A 9 -18.56 3.09 24.45
CA GLU A 9 -17.79 3.13 23.22
C GLU A 9 -17.00 4.45 23.10
N GLN A 10 -15.84 4.49 23.71
CA GLN A 10 -15.01 5.70 23.80
C GLN A 10 -14.25 6.01 22.51
N VAL A 11 -13.97 5.01 21.68
CA VAL A 11 -13.19 5.14 20.44
C VAL A 11 -13.87 4.39 19.31
N ILE A 12 -14.11 5.08 18.20
CA ILE A 12 -14.71 4.51 17.00
C ILE A 12 -13.74 4.69 15.84
N ASN A 13 -13.37 3.60 15.19
CA ASN A 13 -12.56 3.63 14.00
C ASN A 13 -13.44 3.60 12.75
N ILE A 14 -13.25 4.56 11.86
CA ILE A 14 -13.94 4.60 10.57
C ILE A 14 -12.91 4.38 9.48
N PHE A 15 -13.08 3.31 8.71
CA PHE A 15 -12.25 2.98 7.54
C PHE A 15 -13.04 3.22 6.26
N MET A 16 -12.42 3.87 5.31
CA MET A 16 -13.04 4.15 4.02
C MET A 16 -11.95 4.15 2.93
N GLU A 17 -12.25 3.49 1.81
CA GLU A 17 -11.40 3.60 0.64
C GLU A 17 -11.56 4.99 -0.01
N LEU A 18 -10.46 5.54 -0.52
CA LEU A 18 -10.49 6.82 -1.22
C LEU A 18 -11.39 6.77 -2.48
N SER A 19 -11.51 5.61 -3.11
CA SER A 19 -12.45 5.35 -4.22
C SER A 19 -13.92 5.63 -3.87
N ALA A 20 -14.28 5.61 -2.59
CA ALA A 20 -15.61 6.02 -2.15
C ALA A 20 -15.94 7.49 -2.51
N LEU A 21 -14.92 8.33 -2.71
CA LEU A 21 -15.07 9.74 -3.03
C LEU A 21 -15.08 9.99 -4.55
N GLY A 22 -16.13 9.55 -5.22
CA GLY A 22 -16.38 9.86 -6.63
C GLY A 22 -16.33 8.68 -7.60
N ILE A 23 -15.83 7.50 -7.17
CA ILE A 23 -15.85 6.28 -7.97
C ILE A 23 -16.94 5.33 -7.48
N ALA A 24 -16.83 4.81 -6.27
CA ALA A 24 -17.84 3.92 -5.69
C ALA A 24 -19.13 4.68 -5.31
N GLN A 25 -19.00 5.93 -4.85
CA GLN A 25 -20.09 6.86 -4.67
C GLN A 25 -19.99 7.99 -5.71
N PRO A 26 -20.91 8.08 -6.69
CA PRO A 26 -20.83 9.13 -7.70
C PRO A 26 -21.01 10.52 -7.06
N LEU A 27 -20.51 11.56 -7.71
CA LEU A 27 -20.62 12.93 -7.20
C LEU A 27 -22.09 13.36 -6.98
N SER A 28 -23.02 12.80 -7.75
CA SER A 28 -24.47 13.00 -7.58
C SER A 28 -25.04 12.47 -6.26
N SER A 29 -24.30 11.61 -5.54
CA SER A 29 -24.68 11.14 -4.20
C SER A 29 -24.42 12.17 -3.10
N ASN A 30 -23.85 13.32 -3.43
CA ASN A 30 -23.43 14.36 -2.50
C ASN A 30 -22.35 13.91 -1.49
N ILE A 31 -21.57 12.87 -1.80
CA ILE A 31 -20.56 12.34 -0.88
C ILE A 31 -19.54 13.40 -0.46
N LEU A 32 -19.14 14.32 -1.35
CA LEU A 32 -18.20 15.39 -1.02
C LEU A 32 -18.80 16.41 -0.05
N GLN A 33 -20.10 16.75 -0.23
CA GLN A 33 -20.83 17.63 0.69
C GLN A 33 -20.97 16.98 2.06
N PHE A 34 -21.28 15.68 2.09
CA PHE A 34 -21.30 14.90 3.32
C PHE A 34 -19.95 14.96 4.05
N MET A 35 -18.86 14.67 3.36
CA MET A 35 -17.51 14.70 3.96
C MET A 35 -17.14 16.08 4.48
N LYS A 36 -17.55 17.14 3.78
CA LYS A 36 -17.33 18.52 4.22
C LYS A 36 -18.15 18.88 5.48
N ALA A 37 -19.37 18.38 5.59
CA ALA A 37 -20.24 18.64 6.74
C ALA A 37 -19.90 17.77 7.96
N LEU A 38 -19.33 16.59 7.76
CA LEU A 38 -19.11 15.59 8.80
C LEU A 38 -18.38 16.12 10.06
N PRO A 39 -17.30 16.92 9.96
CA PRO A 39 -16.61 17.42 11.16
C PRO A 39 -17.49 18.35 12.01
N ALA A 40 -18.27 19.22 11.38
CA ALA A 40 -19.18 20.12 12.11
C ALA A 40 -20.30 19.36 12.79
N CYS A 41 -20.95 18.45 12.07
CA CYS A 41 -22.03 17.61 12.61
C CYS A 41 -21.54 16.69 13.75
N ALA A 42 -20.33 16.15 13.65
CA ALA A 42 -19.73 15.35 14.72
C ALA A 42 -19.52 16.19 15.98
N LYS A 43 -18.97 17.40 15.84
CA LYS A 43 -18.73 18.32 16.95
C LYS A 43 -20.05 18.70 17.66
N GLU A 44 -21.12 18.95 16.93
CA GLU A 44 -22.45 19.23 17.49
C GLU A 44 -23.00 18.08 18.33
N LYS A 45 -22.55 16.85 18.05
CA LYS A 45 -22.92 15.63 18.80
C LYS A 45 -21.90 15.26 19.88
N GLY A 46 -20.97 16.14 20.22
CA GLY A 46 -19.93 15.88 21.21
C GLY A 46 -18.83 14.91 20.78
N ILE A 47 -18.76 14.58 19.49
CA ILE A 47 -17.78 13.66 18.93
C ILE A 47 -16.57 14.46 18.43
N SER A 48 -15.37 14.06 18.83
CA SER A 48 -14.12 14.66 18.40
C SER A 48 -13.32 13.70 17.51
N PHE A 49 -12.58 14.27 16.57
CA PHE A 49 -11.60 13.50 15.77
C PHE A 49 -10.26 13.49 16.48
N SER A 50 -9.59 12.34 16.43
CA SER A 50 -8.25 12.16 16.99
C SER A 50 -7.39 11.31 16.06
N THR A 51 -6.09 11.51 16.11
CA THR A 51 -5.14 10.63 15.43
C THR A 51 -4.91 9.34 16.23
N PRO A 52 -4.45 8.25 15.61
CA PRO A 52 -4.07 7.03 16.32
C PRO A 52 -3.06 7.29 17.45
N SER A 53 -2.07 8.17 17.21
CA SER A 53 -1.06 8.53 18.23
C SER A 53 -1.64 9.20 19.46
N GLU A 54 -2.63 10.10 19.28
CA GLU A 54 -3.35 10.72 20.39
C GLU A 54 -4.17 9.70 21.19
N ILE A 55 -4.83 8.77 20.49
CA ILE A 55 -5.63 7.71 21.11
C ILE A 55 -4.76 6.80 21.99
N VAL A 56 -3.63 6.29 21.48
CA VAL A 56 -2.77 5.39 22.27
C VAL A 56 -2.08 6.09 23.45
N THR A 57 -1.99 7.42 23.41
CA THR A 57 -1.49 8.21 24.54
C THR A 57 -2.57 8.42 25.60
N LYS A 58 -3.82 8.61 25.18
CA LYS A 58 -4.96 8.96 26.03
C LYS A 58 -5.62 7.74 26.67
N PHE A 59 -5.72 6.64 25.93
CA PHE A 59 -6.42 5.43 26.37
C PHE A 59 -5.45 4.27 26.55
N LYS A 60 -5.75 3.42 27.52
CA LYS A 60 -5.03 2.17 27.71
C LYS A 60 -5.51 1.13 26.70
N SER A 61 -4.61 0.25 26.27
CA SER A 61 -5.00 -0.93 25.50
C SER A 61 -5.97 -1.78 26.32
N VAL A 62 -7.05 -2.20 25.69
CA VAL A 62 -8.09 -3.06 26.32
C VAL A 62 -7.84 -4.53 26.05
N ASP A 63 -7.14 -4.84 24.92
CA ASP A 63 -6.85 -6.22 24.54
C ASP A 63 -5.68 -6.25 23.54
N GLN A 64 -5.24 -7.46 23.19
CA GLN A 64 -4.20 -7.74 22.20
C GLN A 64 -4.76 -8.63 21.12
N VAL A 65 -4.64 -8.18 19.86
CA VAL A 65 -5.01 -8.97 18.68
C VAL A 65 -3.79 -9.72 18.17
N ASP A 66 -3.87 -11.05 18.12
CA ASP A 66 -2.86 -11.87 17.47
C ASP A 66 -3.14 -11.97 15.95
N VAL A 67 -2.10 -11.70 15.15
CA VAL A 67 -2.14 -11.81 13.68
C VAL A 67 -1.03 -12.76 13.24
N PRO A 68 -1.26 -14.09 13.29
CA PRO A 68 -0.23 -15.10 13.12
C PRO A 68 0.29 -15.23 11.67
N TYR A 69 -0.39 -14.66 10.69
CA TYR A 69 -0.01 -14.70 9.28
C TYR A 69 -0.37 -13.39 8.55
N PRO A 70 0.29 -13.09 7.44
CA PRO A 70 -0.04 -11.90 6.65
C PRO A 70 -1.48 -11.94 6.14
N MET A 71 -2.25 -10.92 6.48
CA MET A 71 -3.65 -10.76 6.09
C MET A 71 -3.81 -9.58 5.16
N SER A 72 -4.85 -9.61 4.32
CA SER A 72 -5.25 -8.48 3.50
C SER A 72 -6.78 -8.35 3.45
N TRP A 73 -7.24 -7.22 2.95
CA TRP A 73 -8.65 -6.97 2.67
C TRP A 73 -9.07 -7.50 1.28
N ALA A 74 -8.11 -7.88 0.44
CA ALA A 74 -8.37 -8.29 -0.94
C ALA A 74 -8.93 -9.71 -0.99
N ASP A 75 -9.82 -9.93 -1.94
CA ASP A 75 -10.50 -11.17 -2.31
C ASP A 75 -11.10 -11.99 -1.14
N GLU A 76 -11.56 -13.19 -1.42
CA GLU A 76 -12.23 -14.06 -0.44
C GLU A 76 -11.24 -14.72 0.52
N GLU A 77 -10.01 -14.99 0.07
CA GLU A 77 -8.97 -15.64 0.87
C GLU A 77 -8.41 -14.74 1.97
N ARG A 78 -8.55 -13.42 1.87
CA ARG A 78 -8.09 -12.45 2.86
C ARG A 78 -6.60 -12.57 3.20
N ASP A 79 -5.80 -13.07 2.27
CA ASP A 79 -4.36 -13.25 2.38
C ASP A 79 -3.58 -12.36 1.39
N THR A 80 -2.30 -12.63 1.18
CA THR A 80 -1.45 -11.88 0.26
C THR A 80 -1.43 -12.43 -1.18
N SER A 81 -2.24 -13.44 -1.49
CA SER A 81 -2.18 -14.13 -2.79
C SER A 81 -2.58 -13.27 -3.99
N CYS A 82 -3.28 -12.14 -3.78
CA CYS A 82 -3.49 -11.14 -4.84
C CYS A 82 -2.19 -10.52 -5.37
N TRP A 83 -1.15 -10.48 -4.55
CA TRP A 83 0.15 -9.85 -4.88
C TRP A 83 1.30 -10.85 -4.98
N LEU A 84 1.21 -12.00 -4.30
CA LEU A 84 2.28 -13.01 -4.20
C LEU A 84 1.79 -14.43 -4.49
N GLY A 85 0.63 -14.58 -5.12
CA GLY A 85 -0.04 -15.87 -5.31
C GLY A 85 0.53 -16.74 -6.42
N ASN A 86 1.13 -16.15 -7.45
CA ASN A 86 1.67 -16.91 -8.57
C ASN A 86 3.21 -16.80 -8.70
N VAL A 87 3.78 -17.56 -9.63
CA VAL A 87 5.23 -17.61 -9.82
C VAL A 87 5.78 -16.27 -10.29
N MET A 88 5.11 -15.59 -11.21
CA MET A 88 5.55 -14.28 -11.75
C MET A 88 5.65 -13.23 -10.64
N GLN A 89 4.63 -13.15 -9.81
CA GLN A 89 4.59 -12.22 -8.67
C GLN A 89 5.74 -12.49 -7.68
N ARG A 90 5.96 -13.74 -7.31
CA ARG A 90 7.04 -14.13 -6.40
C ARG A 90 8.43 -13.90 -7.00
N GLU A 91 8.61 -14.20 -8.29
CA GLU A 91 9.84 -13.94 -9.03
C GLU A 91 10.17 -12.44 -9.02
N ALA A 92 9.21 -11.60 -9.41
CA ALA A 92 9.36 -10.16 -9.43
C ALA A 92 9.67 -9.59 -8.03
N PHE A 93 8.96 -10.05 -7.00
CA PHE A 93 9.19 -9.67 -5.61
C PHE A 93 10.58 -10.06 -5.13
N ASN A 94 10.96 -11.31 -5.29
CA ASN A 94 12.27 -11.80 -4.86
C ASN A 94 13.41 -11.08 -5.59
N LYS A 95 13.26 -10.85 -6.89
CA LYS A 95 14.24 -10.12 -7.70
C LYS A 95 14.39 -8.68 -7.23
N LEU A 96 13.28 -7.98 -6.96
CA LEU A 96 13.30 -6.62 -6.41
C LEU A 96 14.10 -6.60 -5.10
N TYR A 97 13.68 -7.38 -4.12
CA TYR A 97 14.30 -7.34 -2.79
C TYR A 97 15.71 -7.92 -2.72
N SER A 98 16.17 -8.64 -3.77
CA SER A 98 17.57 -9.10 -3.85
C SER A 98 18.59 -7.96 -3.87
N VAL A 99 18.16 -6.75 -4.22
CA VAL A 99 19.07 -5.56 -4.26
C VAL A 99 18.82 -4.58 -3.12
N ALA A 100 17.89 -4.85 -2.20
CA ALA A 100 17.50 -3.94 -1.13
C ALA A 100 18.70 -3.42 -0.32
N GLY A 101 19.61 -4.30 0.09
CA GLY A 101 20.79 -3.91 0.86
C GLY A 101 21.68 -2.89 0.12
N ARG A 102 21.87 -3.07 -1.20
CA ARG A 102 22.66 -2.15 -2.02
C ARG A 102 21.96 -0.80 -2.19
N VAL A 103 20.64 -0.81 -2.38
CA VAL A 103 19.85 0.42 -2.48
C VAL A 103 19.89 1.23 -1.19
N HIS A 104 19.81 0.57 -0.03
CA HIS A 104 19.86 1.25 1.27
C HIS A 104 21.24 1.90 1.53
N LEU A 105 22.30 1.31 1.03
CA LEU A 105 23.66 1.86 1.12
C LEU A 105 23.97 2.94 0.06
N CYS A 106 23.11 3.11 -0.92
CA CYS A 106 23.29 4.07 -2.00
C CYS A 106 22.79 5.45 -1.57
N ASP A 107 23.55 6.52 -1.87
CA ASP A 107 23.16 7.91 -1.61
C ASP A 107 22.49 8.60 -2.80
N ASP A 108 22.35 7.92 -3.94
CA ASP A 108 21.70 8.45 -5.12
C ASP A 108 20.18 8.57 -4.90
N ARG A 109 19.68 9.81 -4.92
CA ARG A 109 18.27 10.12 -4.70
C ARG A 109 17.36 9.51 -5.78
N ARG A 110 17.83 9.40 -7.03
CA ARG A 110 17.03 8.84 -8.13
C ARG A 110 16.87 7.33 -7.94
N ILE A 111 17.93 6.65 -7.53
CA ILE A 111 17.87 5.22 -7.19
C ILE A 111 16.85 4.98 -6.06
N LYS A 112 16.88 5.79 -5.00
CA LYS A 112 15.92 5.68 -3.89
C LYS A 112 14.49 5.92 -4.34
N GLN A 113 14.26 6.92 -5.17
CA GLN A 113 12.93 7.23 -5.70
C GLN A 113 12.40 6.11 -6.61
N ASP A 114 13.23 5.58 -7.51
CA ASP A 114 12.84 4.47 -8.39
C ASP A 114 12.55 3.20 -7.57
N TRP A 115 13.33 2.97 -6.50
CA TRP A 115 13.09 1.90 -5.54
C TRP A 115 11.69 2.01 -4.92
N ASP A 116 11.30 3.21 -4.46
CA ASP A 116 9.97 3.42 -3.88
C ASP A 116 8.84 3.15 -4.89
N TYR A 117 8.99 3.58 -6.14
CA TYR A 117 8.02 3.28 -7.20
C TYR A 117 7.93 1.79 -7.54
N LEU A 118 9.05 1.09 -7.56
CA LEU A 118 9.07 -0.35 -7.87
C LEU A 118 8.40 -1.19 -6.78
N GLN A 119 8.37 -0.71 -5.54
CA GLN A 119 7.70 -1.39 -4.43
C GLN A 119 6.18 -1.22 -4.42
N ALA A 120 5.59 -0.37 -5.26
CA ALA A 120 4.15 -0.15 -5.27
C ALA A 120 3.40 -1.47 -5.49
N SER A 121 2.48 -1.79 -4.60
CA SER A 121 1.77 -3.08 -4.58
C SER A 121 0.99 -3.36 -5.88
N ASN A 122 0.55 -2.32 -6.59
CA ASN A 122 -0.13 -2.46 -7.88
C ASN A 122 0.76 -3.13 -8.94
N ASN A 123 2.08 -2.94 -8.91
CA ASN A 123 2.99 -3.60 -9.84
C ASN A 123 2.85 -5.12 -9.77
N PHE A 124 2.77 -5.68 -8.56
CA PHE A 124 2.58 -7.11 -8.35
C PHE A 124 1.13 -7.54 -8.63
N ARG A 125 0.16 -6.72 -8.26
CA ARG A 125 -1.26 -7.01 -8.48
C ARG A 125 -1.60 -7.14 -9.95
N PHE A 126 -1.03 -6.33 -10.84
CA PHE A 126 -1.26 -6.43 -12.28
C PHE A 126 -0.81 -7.76 -12.89
N MET A 127 0.08 -8.49 -12.22
CA MET A 127 0.55 -9.83 -12.62
C MET A 127 -0.36 -10.95 -12.07
N THR A 128 -1.44 -10.66 -11.36
CA THR A 128 -2.32 -11.70 -10.81
C THR A 128 -3.03 -12.47 -11.92
N THR A 129 -3.11 -13.79 -11.77
CA THR A 129 -3.89 -14.67 -12.63
C THR A 129 -5.26 -14.98 -12.02
N LYS A 130 -5.55 -14.47 -10.82
CA LYS A 130 -6.86 -14.63 -10.18
C LYS A 130 -7.93 -13.89 -11.00
N LYS A 131 -9.09 -14.51 -11.10
CA LYS A 131 -10.30 -13.93 -11.70
C LYS A 131 -11.14 -13.31 -10.58
N THR A 132 -10.71 -12.18 -10.05
CA THR A 132 -11.41 -11.51 -8.96
C THR A 132 -12.16 -10.30 -9.49
N GLY A 133 -13.46 -10.36 -9.55
CA GLY A 133 -14.48 -9.33 -9.74
C GLY A 133 -14.02 -7.96 -10.30
N ILE A 134 -14.48 -6.89 -9.68
CA ILE A 134 -14.15 -5.49 -10.02
C ILE A 134 -12.65 -5.14 -9.89
N TRP A 135 -11.87 -6.00 -9.25
CA TRP A 135 -10.42 -5.83 -9.03
C TRP A 135 -9.54 -6.29 -10.21
N LEU A 136 -10.15 -6.75 -11.31
CA LEU A 136 -9.46 -7.14 -12.55
C LEU A 136 -8.89 -5.95 -13.35
N ASN A 137 -8.93 -4.74 -12.82
CA ASN A 137 -8.28 -3.62 -13.49
C ASN A 137 -6.77 -3.82 -13.51
N ARG A 138 -6.26 -4.27 -14.67
CA ARG A 138 -4.81 -4.44 -14.94
C ARG A 138 -4.14 -3.15 -15.40
N GLY A 139 -4.81 -2.01 -15.23
CA GLY A 139 -4.30 -0.74 -15.71
C GLY A 139 -4.21 -0.71 -17.23
N ILE A 140 -2.99 -0.49 -17.74
CA ILE A 140 -2.70 -0.42 -19.18
C ILE A 140 -2.30 -1.77 -19.78
N TYR A 141 -2.30 -2.87 -19.04
CA TYR A 141 -1.81 -4.17 -19.49
C TYR A 141 -2.94 -5.06 -20.00
N ASP A 142 -2.74 -5.68 -21.13
CA ASP A 142 -3.71 -6.61 -21.72
C ASP A 142 -3.71 -7.96 -20.99
N SER A 143 -2.57 -8.36 -20.44
CA SER A 143 -2.44 -9.62 -19.72
C SER A 143 -1.51 -9.52 -18.49
N PRO A 144 -1.59 -10.47 -17.53
CA PRO A 144 -0.63 -10.57 -16.43
C PRO A 144 0.82 -10.77 -16.90
N TYR A 145 1.01 -11.41 -18.05
CA TYR A 145 2.32 -11.67 -18.65
C TYR A 145 2.95 -10.39 -19.18
N ASP A 146 2.15 -9.49 -19.78
CA ASP A 146 2.63 -8.19 -20.25
C ASP A 146 3.06 -7.33 -19.07
N ALA A 147 2.27 -7.32 -18.00
CA ALA A 147 2.63 -6.64 -16.75
C ALA A 147 3.95 -7.17 -16.17
N PHE A 148 4.11 -8.49 -16.12
CA PHE A 148 5.33 -9.14 -15.63
C PHE A 148 6.53 -8.80 -16.50
N THR A 149 6.42 -8.95 -17.81
CA THR A 149 7.51 -8.70 -18.75
C THR A 149 7.97 -7.25 -18.68
N ASN A 150 7.03 -6.31 -18.67
CA ASN A 150 7.33 -4.89 -18.57
C ASN A 150 8.01 -4.54 -17.24
N TYR A 151 7.46 -5.06 -16.14
CA TYR A 151 8.06 -4.85 -14.82
C TYR A 151 9.48 -5.41 -14.73
N MET A 152 9.71 -6.63 -15.22
CA MET A 152 11.04 -7.27 -15.18
C MET A 152 12.06 -6.54 -16.05
N ASN A 153 11.65 -5.94 -17.17
CA ASN A 153 12.53 -5.10 -18.00
C ASN A 153 12.95 -3.84 -17.25
N ILE A 154 12.00 -3.14 -16.62
CA ILE A 154 12.29 -1.94 -15.82
C ILE A 154 13.16 -2.31 -14.61
N LEU A 155 12.85 -3.41 -13.93
CA LEU A 155 13.63 -3.89 -12.80
C LEU A 155 15.06 -4.30 -13.19
N GLY A 156 15.23 -4.90 -14.38
CA GLY A 156 16.56 -5.24 -14.92
C GLY A 156 17.43 -4.00 -15.14
N ASP A 157 16.88 -2.95 -15.75
CA ASP A 157 17.54 -1.66 -15.89
C ASP A 157 17.89 -1.05 -14.52
N PHE A 158 16.92 -1.04 -13.60
CA PHE A 158 17.13 -0.54 -12.26
C PHE A 158 18.28 -1.25 -11.54
N ILE A 159 18.32 -2.59 -11.58
CA ILE A 159 19.39 -3.39 -10.97
C ILE A 159 20.77 -3.03 -11.58
N SER A 160 20.84 -2.89 -12.90
CA SER A 160 22.08 -2.50 -13.59
C SER A 160 22.58 -1.13 -13.11
N ARG A 161 21.68 -0.18 -12.90
CA ARG A 161 22.04 1.14 -12.35
C ARG A 161 22.51 1.08 -10.90
N VAL A 162 21.84 0.27 -10.06
CA VAL A 162 22.26 0.04 -8.67
C VAL A 162 23.65 -0.57 -8.62
N ASP A 163 23.95 -1.54 -9.48
CA ASP A 163 25.27 -2.19 -9.55
C ASP A 163 26.36 -1.21 -9.97
N ALA A 164 26.11 -0.37 -10.96
CA ALA A 164 27.04 0.65 -11.42
C ALA A 164 27.42 1.65 -10.30
N VAL A 165 26.42 2.11 -9.53
CA VAL A 165 26.65 3.06 -8.42
C VAL A 165 27.38 2.36 -7.27
N SER A 166 26.99 1.14 -6.90
CA SER A 166 27.65 0.37 -5.83
C SER A 166 29.11 0.10 -6.14
N TYR A 167 29.43 -0.22 -7.40
CA TYR A 167 30.81 -0.45 -7.84
C TYR A 167 31.68 0.81 -7.75
N THR A 168 31.11 1.97 -8.06
CA THR A 168 31.80 3.26 -7.96
C THR A 168 32.15 3.61 -6.52
N HIS A 169 31.24 3.36 -5.58
CA HIS A 169 31.47 3.59 -4.16
C HIS A 169 32.56 2.68 -3.57
N LEU A 170 32.58 1.41 -3.92
CA LEU A 170 33.61 0.46 -3.44
C LEU A 170 35.00 0.89 -3.90
N ARG A 171 35.17 1.27 -5.17
CA ARG A 171 36.46 1.77 -5.68
C ARG A 171 36.94 3.06 -5.02
N ALA A 172 36.05 3.96 -4.67
CA ALA A 172 36.40 5.21 -3.99
C ALA A 172 36.90 4.99 -2.56
N HIS A 173 36.55 3.87 -1.92
CA HIS A 173 37.05 3.48 -0.60
C HIS A 173 38.37 2.70 -0.64
N GLU A 174 38.69 2.01 -1.74
CA GLU A 174 39.94 1.28 -1.91
C GLU A 174 41.13 2.18 -2.29
N THR A 175 40.89 3.42 -2.70
CA THR A 175 41.93 4.39 -3.15
C THR A 175 42.28 5.44 -2.10
N LYS A 176 41.82 5.28 -0.87
CA LYS A 176 42.22 6.06 0.31
C LYS A 176 43.03 5.22 1.27
#